data_c8b7b4d5bf4aaa29e09356ad6dfa3691
#
_entry.id   c8b7b4d5bf4aaa29e09356ad6dfa3691
#
_cell.length_a   1.000
_cell.length_b   1.000
_cell.length_c   1.000
_cell.angle_alpha   90.00
_cell.angle_beta   90.00
_cell.angle_gamma   90.00
#
_symmetry.space_group_name_H-M   'P 1'
#
loop_
_entity.id
_entity.type
_entity.pdbx_description
1 polymer ?
#
loop_
_entity_poly.entity_id
_entity_poly.type
_entity_poly.pdbx_seq_one_letter_code
_entity_poly.pdbx_strand_id
1 'polypeptide(L)'
;MKKDIKKDCRKLLVVSIVLSAMFVAGIPFIVLGATNLSSGGGYVFLMIVGIAFTVVGFYGSPICWVQYGEKVSLKNLYEIITVDKMYNVKELSQNLNKNEKTIANQITTLIQKRYLVGFTFVDRQELKVSDNVSKNTKIVNTKKCPNCGANLTISGNTGVCEYCNATFEIK
;
A
#
# COMPACT_ATOMS: atom_id res chain seq x y z
N MET A 1 -9.30 0.91 0.24
CA MET A 1 -8.00 1.17 -0.40
C MET A 1 -6.86 1.34 0.62
N LYS A 2 -6.81 2.35 1.49
CA LYS A 2 -5.78 2.46 2.58
C LYS A 2 -5.75 1.23 3.51
N LYS A 3 -6.90 0.59 3.71
CA LYS A 3 -7.07 -0.60 4.55
C LYS A 3 -6.43 -1.86 3.96
N ASP A 4 -6.40 -1.98 2.62
CA ASP A 4 -5.87 -3.17 1.93
C ASP A 4 -4.35 -3.19 1.92
N ILE A 5 -3.69 -2.05 1.63
CA ILE A 5 -2.22 -1.94 1.71
C ILE A 5 -1.72 -2.24 3.13
N LYS A 6 -2.39 -1.69 4.16
CA LYS A 6 -2.07 -1.98 5.57
C LYS A 6 -2.21 -3.46 5.91
N LYS A 7 -3.26 -4.11 5.40
CA LYS A 7 -3.53 -5.53 5.65
C LYS A 7 -2.46 -6.41 5.01
N ASP A 8 -2.05 -6.09 3.78
CA ASP A 8 -0.99 -6.81 3.07
C ASP A 8 0.38 -6.64 3.72
N CYS A 9 0.73 -5.41 4.14
CA CYS A 9 1.96 -5.16 4.89
C CYS A 9 2.00 -5.98 6.19
N ARG A 10 0.88 -6.03 6.96
CA ARG A 10 0.81 -6.79 8.21
C ARG A 10 0.93 -8.28 7.99
N LYS A 11 0.30 -8.82 6.93
CA LYS A 11 0.45 -10.24 6.58
C LYS A 11 1.90 -10.60 6.27
N LEU A 12 2.57 -9.82 5.41
CA LEU A 12 3.98 -10.06 5.08
C LEU A 12 4.90 -9.95 6.29
N LEU A 13 4.65 -8.99 7.19
CA LEU A 13 5.41 -8.86 8.43
C LEU A 13 5.27 -10.10 9.29
N VAL A 14 4.05 -10.61 9.49
CA VAL A 14 3.82 -11.83 10.29
C VAL A 14 4.53 -13.03 9.66
N VAL A 15 4.42 -13.19 8.33
CA VAL A 15 5.10 -14.29 7.61
C VAL A 15 6.62 -14.17 7.75
N SER A 16 7.19 -12.97 7.63
CA SER A 16 8.63 -12.76 7.79
C SER A 16 9.11 -13.10 9.20
N ILE A 17 8.34 -12.73 10.22
CA ILE A 17 8.66 -13.07 11.62
C ILE A 17 8.59 -14.58 11.84
N VAL A 18 7.55 -15.25 11.34
CA VAL A 18 7.39 -16.71 11.48
C VAL A 18 8.54 -17.45 10.80
N LEU A 19 8.92 -17.08 9.58
CA LEU A 19 10.06 -17.68 8.86
C LEU A 19 11.38 -17.46 9.60
N SER A 20 11.61 -16.26 10.15
CA SER A 20 12.80 -15.99 10.96
C SER A 20 12.81 -16.81 12.26
N ALA A 21 11.66 -16.99 12.91
CA ALA A 21 11.54 -17.84 14.11
C ALA A 21 11.79 -19.32 13.78
N MET A 22 11.28 -19.82 12.65
CA MET A 22 11.55 -21.17 12.17
C MET A 22 13.05 -21.42 11.94
N PHE A 23 13.74 -20.43 11.32
CA PHE A 23 15.19 -20.50 11.12
C PHE A 23 15.94 -20.65 12.44
N VAL A 24 15.63 -19.78 13.43
CA VAL A 24 16.28 -19.81 14.75
C VAL A 24 15.94 -21.07 15.51
N ALA A 25 14.70 -21.58 15.45
CA ALA A 25 14.28 -22.81 16.13
C ALA A 25 14.85 -24.08 15.47
N GLY A 26 15.13 -24.05 14.17
CA GLY A 26 15.69 -25.18 13.43
C GLY A 26 17.07 -25.60 13.93
N ILE A 27 17.92 -24.62 14.33
CA ILE A 27 19.28 -24.90 14.80
C ILE A 27 19.31 -25.79 16.05
N PRO A 28 18.60 -25.46 17.15
CA PRO A 28 18.58 -26.35 18.34
C PRO A 28 17.98 -27.72 18.05
N PHE A 29 17.02 -27.86 17.16
CA PHE A 29 16.46 -29.16 16.76
C PHE A 29 17.51 -30.02 16.05
N ILE A 30 18.34 -29.45 15.20
CA ILE A 30 19.46 -30.18 14.57
C ILE A 30 20.47 -30.65 15.64
N VAL A 31 20.85 -29.74 16.55
CA VAL A 31 21.83 -30.05 17.59
C VAL A 31 21.33 -31.15 18.50
N LEU A 32 20.10 -31.04 19.01
CA LEU A 32 19.49 -32.07 19.87
C LEU A 32 19.32 -33.41 19.15
N GLY A 33 18.93 -33.40 17.89
CA GLY A 33 18.83 -34.60 17.09
C GLY A 33 20.19 -35.26 16.85
N ALA A 34 21.23 -34.48 16.54
CA ALA A 34 22.57 -34.96 16.25
C ALA A 34 23.27 -35.53 17.50
N THR A 35 23.11 -34.89 18.67
CA THR A 35 23.76 -35.35 19.93
C THR A 35 23.13 -36.61 20.52
N ASN A 36 21.88 -36.94 20.17
CA ASN A 36 21.15 -38.06 20.72
C ASN A 36 20.81 -39.15 19.68
N LEU A 37 21.57 -39.21 18.56
CA LEU A 37 21.31 -40.16 17.47
C LEU A 37 21.23 -41.63 17.94
N SER A 38 22.02 -42.01 18.94
CA SER A 38 22.04 -43.37 19.49
C SER A 38 20.84 -43.71 20.37
N SER A 39 20.04 -42.73 20.78
CA SER A 39 18.95 -42.89 21.75
C SER A 39 17.59 -43.26 21.11
N GLY A 40 17.52 -43.42 19.78
CA GLY A 40 16.32 -43.90 19.08
C GLY A 40 15.87 -43.05 17.89
N GLY A 41 14.97 -43.61 17.07
CA GLY A 41 14.52 -43.01 15.81
C GLY A 41 13.81 -41.65 15.92
N GLY A 42 13.28 -41.30 17.11
CA GLY A 42 12.64 -39.99 17.34
C GLY A 42 13.61 -38.81 17.19
N TYR A 43 14.86 -38.99 17.58
CA TYR A 43 15.88 -37.93 17.45
C TYR A 43 16.33 -37.74 16.01
N VAL A 44 16.33 -38.80 15.17
CA VAL A 44 16.57 -38.70 13.72
C VAL A 44 15.47 -37.90 13.07
N PHE A 45 14.21 -38.14 13.42
CA PHE A 45 13.08 -37.35 12.92
C PHE A 45 13.19 -35.88 13.33
N LEU A 46 13.56 -35.59 14.57
CA LEU A 46 13.78 -34.25 15.08
C LEU A 46 14.86 -33.49 14.27
N MET A 47 15.95 -34.18 13.95
CA MET A 47 17.04 -33.66 13.14
C MET A 47 16.56 -33.30 11.70
N ILE A 48 15.78 -34.17 11.06
CA ILE A 48 15.22 -33.95 9.74
C ILE A 48 14.30 -32.73 9.76
N VAL A 49 13.42 -32.60 10.71
CA VAL A 49 12.53 -31.43 10.90
C VAL A 49 13.34 -30.15 11.12
N GLY A 50 14.40 -30.21 11.94
CA GLY A 50 15.30 -29.10 12.16
C GLY A 50 16.00 -28.62 10.89
N ILE A 51 16.47 -29.55 10.06
CA ILE A 51 17.09 -29.24 8.75
C ILE A 51 16.05 -28.55 7.84
N ALA A 52 14.84 -29.12 7.73
CA ALA A 52 13.78 -28.54 6.91
C ALA A 52 13.43 -27.11 7.37
N PHE A 53 13.29 -26.85 8.66
CA PHE A 53 13.02 -25.52 9.22
C PHE A 53 14.15 -24.54 8.95
N THR A 54 15.40 -24.98 9.07
CA THR A 54 16.58 -24.14 8.79
C THR A 54 16.63 -23.76 7.32
N VAL A 55 16.44 -24.71 6.41
CA VAL A 55 16.49 -24.46 4.96
C VAL A 55 15.37 -23.51 4.54
N VAL A 56 14.12 -23.79 4.91
CA VAL A 56 12.97 -22.96 4.57
C VAL A 56 13.09 -21.55 5.17
N GLY A 57 13.51 -21.46 6.44
CA GLY A 57 13.70 -20.20 7.13
C GLY A 57 14.83 -19.36 6.54
N PHE A 58 15.97 -20.00 6.20
CA PHE A 58 17.14 -19.32 5.63
C PHE A 58 16.86 -18.70 4.25
N TYR A 59 16.24 -19.45 3.35
CA TYR A 59 15.93 -18.93 2.01
C TYR A 59 14.65 -18.07 2.00
N GLY A 60 13.65 -18.41 2.79
CA GLY A 60 12.37 -17.71 2.82
C GLY A 60 12.44 -16.35 3.53
N SER A 61 13.21 -16.24 4.60
CA SER A 61 13.29 -15.02 5.42
C SER A 61 13.74 -13.80 4.61
N PRO A 62 14.90 -13.79 3.91
CA PRO A 62 15.36 -12.60 3.19
C PRO A 62 14.39 -12.16 2.10
N ILE A 63 13.78 -13.12 1.38
CA ILE A 63 12.82 -12.81 0.32
C ILE A 63 11.60 -12.10 0.89
N CYS A 64 11.04 -12.59 2.00
CA CYS A 64 9.89 -11.97 2.66
C CYS A 64 10.21 -10.58 3.23
N TRP A 65 11.40 -10.39 3.80
CA TRP A 65 11.82 -9.08 4.31
C TRP A 65 12.00 -8.04 3.21
N VAL A 66 12.56 -8.41 2.06
CA VAL A 66 12.67 -7.53 0.88
C VAL A 66 11.27 -7.12 0.38
N GLN A 67 10.37 -8.09 0.20
CA GLN A 67 8.99 -7.82 -0.22
C GLN A 67 8.24 -6.94 0.79
N TYR A 68 8.45 -7.15 2.09
CA TYR A 68 7.88 -6.30 3.13
C TYR A 68 8.40 -4.86 3.01
N GLY A 69 9.71 -4.67 2.85
CA GLY A 69 10.33 -3.36 2.66
C GLY A 69 9.77 -2.60 1.45
N GLU A 70 9.59 -3.30 0.31
CA GLU A 70 8.95 -2.72 -0.87
C GLU A 70 7.51 -2.27 -0.60
N LYS A 71 6.71 -3.09 0.08
CA LYS A 71 5.32 -2.74 0.43
C LYS A 71 5.23 -1.55 1.38
N VAL A 72 6.11 -1.49 2.38
CA VAL A 72 6.21 -0.33 3.29
C VAL A 72 6.60 0.92 2.53
N SER A 73 7.55 0.82 1.60
CA SER A 73 7.95 1.93 0.73
C SER A 73 6.78 2.45 -0.13
N LEU A 74 6.04 1.54 -0.77
CA LEU A 74 4.84 1.90 -1.55
C LEU A 74 3.77 2.58 -0.68
N LYS A 75 3.59 2.09 0.55
CA LYS A 75 2.66 2.68 1.51
C LYS A 75 3.06 4.11 1.88
N ASN A 76 4.34 4.34 2.21
CA ASN A 76 4.84 5.66 2.57
C ASN A 76 4.71 6.64 1.40
N LEU A 77 5.07 6.20 0.17
CA LEU A 77 4.89 6.99 -1.04
C LEU A 77 3.41 7.34 -1.27
N TYR A 78 2.50 6.39 -1.10
CA TYR A 78 1.06 6.64 -1.19
C TYR A 78 0.59 7.67 -0.16
N GLU A 79 1.08 7.61 1.08
CA GLU A 79 0.72 8.57 2.14
C GLU A 79 1.21 9.98 1.80
N ILE A 80 2.43 10.15 1.33
CA ILE A 80 2.98 11.45 0.93
C ILE A 80 2.19 12.05 -0.25
N ILE A 81 1.87 11.25 -1.28
CA ILE A 81 1.09 11.74 -2.43
C ILE A 81 -0.33 12.15 -2.01
N THR A 82 -0.98 11.39 -1.12
CA THR A 82 -2.39 11.62 -0.78
C THR A 82 -2.60 12.59 0.37
N VAL A 83 -1.68 12.68 1.32
CA VAL A 83 -1.78 13.53 2.52
C VAL A 83 -1.03 14.83 2.31
N ASP A 84 0.25 14.74 1.91
CA ASP A 84 1.12 15.91 1.75
C ASP A 84 0.96 16.58 0.38
N LYS A 85 0.22 15.92 -0.54
CA LYS A 85 -0.08 16.42 -1.91
C LYS A 85 1.17 16.76 -2.71
N MET A 86 2.25 16.03 -2.50
CA MET A 86 3.47 16.15 -3.29
C MET A 86 3.33 15.34 -4.58
N TYR A 87 3.42 16.01 -5.72
CA TYR A 87 3.17 15.40 -7.05
C TYR A 87 4.42 15.35 -7.92
N ASN A 88 5.49 16.03 -7.55
CA ASN A 88 6.73 16.09 -8.31
C ASN A 88 7.68 14.95 -7.89
N VAL A 89 8.15 14.17 -8.87
CA VAL A 89 9.04 13.02 -8.63
C VAL A 89 10.36 13.43 -8.00
N LYS A 90 10.90 14.59 -8.37
CA LYS A 90 12.15 15.12 -7.82
C LYS A 90 12.01 15.45 -6.34
N GLU A 91 10.93 16.09 -5.94
CA GLU A 91 10.64 16.39 -4.51
C GLU A 91 10.42 15.11 -3.71
N LEU A 92 9.67 14.14 -4.28
CA LEU A 92 9.45 12.83 -3.67
C LEU A 92 10.76 12.05 -3.51
N SER A 93 11.68 12.14 -4.49
CA SER A 93 12.97 11.46 -4.43
C SER A 93 13.86 12.03 -3.33
N GLN A 94 13.87 13.34 -3.15
CA GLN A 94 14.61 14.03 -2.10
C GLN A 94 14.02 13.73 -0.70
N ASN A 95 12.71 13.79 -0.56
CA ASN A 95 12.03 13.54 0.71
C ASN A 95 12.21 12.08 1.18
N LEU A 96 12.13 11.11 0.27
CA LEU A 96 12.30 9.69 0.58
C LEU A 96 13.75 9.20 0.50
N ASN A 97 14.69 10.07 0.14
CA ASN A 97 16.10 9.74 -0.09
C ASN A 97 16.27 8.52 -1.03
N LYS A 98 15.55 8.54 -2.16
CA LYS A 98 15.54 7.47 -3.17
C LYS A 98 15.79 8.03 -4.56
N ASN A 99 16.30 7.17 -5.46
CA ASN A 99 16.51 7.53 -6.85
C ASN A 99 15.16 7.84 -7.54
N GLU A 100 15.11 8.88 -8.38
CA GLU A 100 13.93 9.29 -9.15
C GLU A 100 13.35 8.14 -9.98
N LYS A 101 14.20 7.30 -10.60
CA LYS A 101 13.76 6.11 -11.35
C LYS A 101 12.99 5.12 -10.46
N THR A 102 13.43 4.94 -9.22
CA THR A 102 12.77 4.05 -8.25
C THR A 102 11.41 4.60 -7.86
N ILE A 103 11.34 5.92 -7.58
CA ILE A 103 10.06 6.60 -7.27
C ILE A 103 9.10 6.51 -8.45
N ALA A 104 9.55 6.79 -9.68
CA ALA A 104 8.73 6.69 -10.88
C ALA A 104 8.16 5.27 -11.09
N ASN A 105 8.97 4.23 -10.88
CA ASN A 105 8.50 2.84 -10.95
C ASN A 105 7.51 2.50 -9.84
N GLN A 106 7.71 3.00 -8.64
CA GLN A 106 6.78 2.82 -7.51
C GLN A 106 5.45 3.53 -7.76
N ILE A 107 5.45 4.74 -8.31
CA ILE A 107 4.25 5.46 -8.73
C ILE A 107 3.49 4.66 -9.81
N THR A 108 4.20 4.18 -10.84
CA THR A 108 3.60 3.34 -11.89
C THR A 108 2.95 2.09 -11.28
N THR A 109 3.62 1.44 -10.33
CA THR A 109 3.08 0.28 -9.61
C THR A 109 1.82 0.62 -8.80
N LEU A 110 1.78 1.79 -8.15
CA LEU A 110 0.62 2.25 -7.39
C LEU A 110 -0.59 2.52 -8.31
N ILE A 111 -0.36 3.07 -9.50
CA ILE A 111 -1.39 3.31 -10.51
C ILE A 111 -1.89 1.97 -11.09
N GLN A 112 -0.98 1.07 -11.49
CA GLN A 112 -1.33 -0.24 -12.05
C GLN A 112 -2.13 -1.11 -11.08
N LYS A 113 -1.76 -1.09 -9.79
CA LYS A 113 -2.50 -1.80 -8.73
C LYS A 113 -3.76 -1.07 -8.27
N ARG A 114 -4.14 0.02 -8.92
CA ARG A 114 -5.31 0.86 -8.62
C ARG A 114 -5.34 1.39 -7.18
N TYR A 115 -4.17 1.58 -6.56
CA TYR A 115 -4.07 2.24 -5.26
C TYR A 115 -4.19 3.76 -5.41
N LEU A 116 -3.58 4.34 -6.47
CA LEU A 116 -3.76 5.72 -6.88
C LEU A 116 -4.78 5.78 -8.01
N VAL A 117 -6.04 6.04 -7.68
CA VAL A 117 -7.12 6.22 -8.65
C VAL A 117 -7.31 7.70 -8.92
N GLY A 118 -7.40 8.06 -10.20
CA GLY A 118 -7.59 9.45 -10.61
C GLY A 118 -6.32 10.28 -10.71
N PHE A 119 -5.18 9.64 -10.76
CA PHE A 119 -3.91 10.27 -11.07
C PHE A 119 -3.40 9.77 -12.42
N THR A 120 -2.90 10.71 -13.22
CA THR A 120 -2.20 10.42 -14.47
C THR A 120 -0.74 10.78 -14.28
N PHE A 121 0.16 9.89 -14.69
CA PHE A 121 1.60 10.11 -14.58
C PHE A 121 2.11 10.65 -15.90
N VAL A 122 2.52 11.92 -15.93
CA VAL A 122 2.97 12.63 -17.13
C VAL A 122 4.49 12.63 -17.16
N ASP A 123 5.05 12.22 -18.31
CA ASP A 123 6.49 12.23 -18.62
C ASP A 123 7.40 11.60 -17.54
N ARG A 124 6.84 10.75 -16.68
CA ARG A 124 7.52 10.14 -15.53
C ARG A 124 8.13 11.15 -14.54
N GLN A 125 7.70 12.39 -14.57
CA GLN A 125 8.22 13.47 -13.72
C GLN A 125 7.18 14.08 -12.81
N GLU A 126 5.91 14.10 -13.22
CA GLU A 126 4.85 14.76 -12.47
C GLU A 126 3.56 13.94 -12.46
N LEU A 127 2.90 13.90 -11.30
CA LEU A 127 1.57 13.34 -11.13
C LEU A 127 0.53 14.46 -11.32
N LYS A 128 -0.36 14.29 -12.29
CA LYS A 128 -1.52 15.16 -12.47
C LYS A 128 -2.79 14.46 -12.01
N VAL A 129 -3.64 15.18 -11.29
CA VAL A 129 -4.97 14.71 -10.96
C VAL A 129 -5.79 14.67 -12.25
N SER A 130 -6.31 13.50 -12.61
CA SER A 130 -7.14 13.36 -13.81
C SER A 130 -8.45 14.10 -13.61
N ASP A 131 -8.82 14.97 -14.57
CA ASP A 131 -10.03 15.79 -14.53
C ASP A 131 -11.32 14.96 -14.39
N ASN A 132 -11.29 13.68 -14.73
CA ASN A 132 -12.40 12.76 -14.54
C ASN A 132 -12.68 12.42 -13.06
N VAL A 133 -11.71 12.60 -12.15
CA VAL A 133 -11.91 12.45 -10.70
C VAL A 133 -12.34 13.77 -10.08
N SER A 134 -11.89 14.88 -10.62
CA SER A 134 -12.39 16.20 -10.25
C SER A 134 -13.89 16.34 -10.52
N LYS A 135 -14.41 15.66 -11.54
CA LYS A 135 -15.87 15.63 -11.83
C LYS A 135 -16.68 14.69 -10.93
N ASN A 136 -16.04 13.69 -10.30
CA ASN A 136 -16.71 12.76 -9.37
C ASN A 136 -16.47 13.05 -7.89
N THR A 137 -15.49 13.89 -7.58
CA THR A 137 -15.45 14.53 -6.27
C THR A 137 -16.44 15.68 -6.36
N LYS A 138 -17.66 15.49 -5.85
CA LYS A 138 -18.62 16.57 -5.63
C LYS A 138 -17.84 17.73 -5.01
N ILE A 139 -17.51 18.72 -5.84
CA ILE A 139 -17.20 20.03 -5.35
C ILE A 139 -18.55 20.48 -4.77
N VAL A 140 -18.71 20.31 -3.48
CA VAL A 140 -19.79 20.92 -2.72
C VAL A 140 -19.46 22.41 -2.71
N ASN A 141 -19.67 23.08 -3.85
CA ASN A 141 -19.88 24.50 -3.87
C ASN A 141 -21.24 24.69 -3.22
N THR A 142 -21.22 24.91 -1.92
CA THR A 142 -22.38 25.30 -1.12
C THR A 142 -22.81 26.70 -1.58
N LYS A 143 -23.49 26.78 -2.73
CA LYS A 143 -24.23 27.98 -3.10
C LYS A 143 -25.60 27.89 -2.45
N LYS A 144 -26.03 28.96 -1.85
CA LYS A 144 -27.38 29.05 -1.28
C LYS A 144 -28.40 29.24 -2.41
N CYS A 145 -29.53 28.56 -2.31
CA CYS A 145 -30.64 28.72 -3.23
C CYS A 145 -31.13 30.18 -3.17
N PRO A 146 -31.18 30.93 -4.29
CA PRO A 146 -31.63 32.32 -4.28
C PRO A 146 -33.14 32.44 -3.94
N ASN A 147 -33.89 31.37 -4.06
CA ASN A 147 -35.34 31.39 -3.78
C ASN A 147 -35.69 31.06 -2.31
N CYS A 148 -35.01 30.06 -1.69
CA CYS A 148 -35.36 29.61 -0.31
C CYS A 148 -34.16 29.65 0.66
N GLY A 149 -32.96 30.01 0.22
CA GLY A 149 -31.76 30.08 1.06
C GLY A 149 -31.14 28.73 1.48
N ALA A 150 -31.71 27.60 1.09
CA ALA A 150 -31.18 26.28 1.40
C ALA A 150 -29.86 25.99 0.67
N ASN A 151 -29.03 25.11 1.23
CA ASN A 151 -27.79 24.68 0.59
C ASN A 151 -28.09 23.82 -0.65
N LEU A 152 -27.57 24.24 -1.80
CA LEU A 152 -27.75 23.55 -3.09
C LEU A 152 -26.68 22.50 -3.30
N THR A 153 -27.08 21.30 -3.70
CA THR A 153 -26.20 20.27 -4.27
C THR A 153 -26.20 20.44 -5.78
N ILE A 154 -25.08 20.94 -6.34
CA ILE A 154 -24.95 21.22 -7.77
C ILE A 154 -24.33 20.00 -8.45
N SER A 155 -24.97 19.47 -9.47
CA SER A 155 -24.49 18.39 -10.32
C SER A 155 -24.42 18.86 -11.77
N GLY A 156 -23.24 19.28 -12.22
CA GLY A 156 -23.03 19.86 -13.56
C GLY A 156 -23.40 21.34 -13.67
N ASN A 157 -23.87 21.77 -14.85
CA ASN A 157 -24.25 23.18 -15.15
C ASN A 157 -25.66 23.55 -14.70
N THR A 158 -26.44 22.61 -14.19
CA THR A 158 -27.80 22.82 -13.71
C THR A 158 -27.93 22.33 -12.28
N GLY A 159 -28.54 23.10 -11.41
CA GLY A 159 -28.85 22.76 -10.05
C GLY A 159 -30.35 22.73 -9.81
N VAL A 160 -30.85 21.70 -9.15
CA VAL A 160 -32.24 21.63 -8.66
C VAL A 160 -32.21 21.72 -7.14
N CYS A 161 -33.02 22.60 -6.58
CA CYS A 161 -33.17 22.72 -5.14
C CYS A 161 -34.10 21.63 -4.61
N GLU A 162 -33.62 20.73 -3.74
CA GLU A 162 -34.42 19.66 -3.15
C GLU A 162 -35.54 20.18 -2.20
N TYR A 163 -35.46 21.44 -1.75
CA TYR A 163 -36.44 22.03 -0.83
C TYR A 163 -37.56 22.80 -1.52
N CYS A 164 -37.28 23.52 -2.62
CA CYS A 164 -38.29 24.34 -3.29
C CYS A 164 -38.49 23.96 -4.78
N ASN A 165 -37.84 22.90 -5.27
CA ASN A 165 -37.86 22.41 -6.65
C ASN A 165 -37.51 23.44 -7.74
N ALA A 166 -36.89 24.57 -7.36
CA ALA A 166 -36.46 25.56 -8.33
C ALA A 166 -35.22 25.08 -9.09
N THR A 167 -35.23 25.18 -10.42
CA THR A 167 -34.11 24.86 -11.32
C THR A 167 -33.32 26.12 -11.63
N PHE A 168 -31.99 26.03 -11.59
CA PHE A 168 -31.08 27.15 -11.88
C PHE A 168 -30.04 26.70 -12.90
N GLU A 169 -29.76 27.55 -13.88
CA GLU A 169 -28.59 27.41 -14.75
C GLU A 169 -27.44 28.22 -14.14
N ILE A 170 -26.28 27.60 -14.05
CA ILE A 170 -25.08 28.24 -13.51
C ILE A 170 -24.23 28.65 -14.70
N LYS A 171 -24.15 29.95 -14.91
CA LYS A 171 -23.35 30.59 -15.95
C LYS A 171 -21.91 30.75 -15.52
#